data_294187b3495da65f196bf9b365e2a415
#
_entry.id   294187b3495da65f196bf9b365e2a415
#
_cell.length_a   1.000
_cell.length_b   1.000
_cell.length_c   1.000
_cell.angle_alpha   90.00
_cell.angle_beta   90.00
_cell.angle_gamma   90.00
#
_symmetry.space_group_name_H-M   'P 1'
#
loop_
_entity.id
_entity.type
_entity.pdbx_description
1 polymer ?
#
loop_
_entity_poly.entity_id
_entity_poly.type
_entity_poly.pdbx_seq_one_letter_code
_entity_poly.pdbx_strand_id
1 'polypeptide(L)' 'MELTCPTCHNPLQIVGTHAHCDGCGKDIEIQAICPECHQPLEVLKACGAVDFFCQHGHGLISKKRVEFTLL' A
#
# COMPACT_ATOMS: atom_id res chain seq x y z
N MET A 1 3.01 -4.58 -8.80
CA MET A 1 4.37 -4.70 -8.25
C MET A 1 4.30 -5.27 -6.86
N GLU A 2 5.12 -6.24 -6.57
CA GLU A 2 5.17 -6.84 -5.25
C GLU A 2 6.31 -6.22 -4.46
N LEU A 3 6.03 -5.92 -3.19
CA LEU A 3 7.07 -5.46 -2.28
C LEU A 3 7.73 -6.67 -1.65
N THR A 4 9.03 -6.59 -1.45
CA THR A 4 9.79 -7.63 -0.78
C THR A 4 10.36 -7.10 0.53
N CYS A 5 10.51 -8.01 1.49
CA CYS A 5 11.09 -7.66 2.78
C CYS A 5 12.58 -7.32 2.60
N PRO A 6 13.03 -6.15 3.10
CA PRO A 6 14.44 -5.79 2.95
C PRO A 6 15.40 -6.66 3.75
N THR A 7 14.89 -7.42 4.70
CA THR A 7 15.72 -8.27 5.56
C THR A 7 15.84 -9.68 5.01
N CYS A 8 14.72 -10.32 4.67
CA CYS A 8 14.71 -11.71 4.26
C CYS A 8 14.37 -11.94 2.79
N HIS A 9 14.05 -10.88 2.06
CA HIS A 9 13.73 -10.90 0.63
C HIS A 9 12.50 -11.74 0.26
N ASN A 10 11.69 -12.12 1.24
CA ASN A 10 10.44 -12.82 0.97
C ASN A 10 9.39 -11.83 0.51
N PRO A 11 8.43 -12.27 -0.34
CA PRO A 11 7.36 -11.39 -0.77
C PRO A 11 6.50 -10.98 0.42
N LEU A 12 6.10 -9.71 0.42
CA LEU A 12 5.25 -9.16 1.47
C LEU A 12 3.80 -9.26 1.07
N GLN A 13 2.94 -9.57 2.04
CA GLN A 13 1.50 -9.51 1.84
C GLN A 13 0.99 -8.14 2.25
N ILE A 14 0.39 -7.43 1.32
CA ILE A 14 -0.11 -6.09 1.56
C ILE A 14 -1.53 -6.17 2.08
N VAL A 15 -1.74 -5.66 3.28
CA VAL A 15 -3.06 -5.59 3.91
C VAL A 15 -3.33 -4.13 4.28
N GLY A 16 -4.12 -3.45 3.47
CA GLY A 16 -4.41 -2.04 3.69
C GLY A 16 -3.16 -1.18 3.59
N THR A 17 -2.74 -0.62 4.73
CA THR A 17 -1.54 0.23 4.81
C THR A 17 -0.36 -0.48 5.46
N HIS A 18 -0.45 -1.80 5.62
CA HIS A 18 0.60 -2.60 6.24
C HIS A 18 0.99 -3.74 5.31
N ALA A 19 2.23 -4.15 5.42
CA ALA A 19 2.73 -5.34 4.74
C ALA A 19 3.22 -6.32 5.78
N HIS A 20 2.87 -7.59 5.64
CA HIS A 20 3.28 -8.63 6.57
C HIS A 20 4.32 -9.53 5.92
N CYS A 21 5.42 -9.76 6.61
CA CYS A 21 6.46 -10.66 6.15
C CYS A 21 6.35 -12.00 6.88
N ASP A 22 6.04 -13.06 6.14
CA ASP A 22 5.94 -14.40 6.72
C ASP A 22 7.29 -14.93 7.20
N GLY A 23 8.36 -14.54 6.54
CA GLY A 23 9.70 -15.01 6.91
C GLY A 23 10.19 -14.44 8.22
N CYS A 24 10.00 -13.14 8.44
CA CYS A 24 10.44 -12.46 9.65
C CYS A 24 9.36 -12.37 10.71
N GLY A 25 8.10 -12.57 10.35
CA GLY A 25 6.98 -12.42 11.25
C GLY A 25 6.74 -10.97 11.69
N LYS A 26 7.19 -10.01 10.88
CA LYS A 26 7.07 -8.58 11.21
C LYS A 26 6.07 -7.90 10.31
N ASP A 27 5.39 -6.92 10.88
CA ASP A 27 4.55 -6.03 10.10
C ASP A 27 5.34 -4.77 9.75
N ILE A 28 5.28 -4.39 8.48
CA ILE A 28 5.99 -3.22 7.97
C ILE A 28 4.95 -2.21 7.51
N GLU A 29 5.12 -0.96 7.93
CA GLU A 29 4.24 0.09 7.47
C GLU A 29 4.60 0.50 6.06
N ILE A 30 3.57 0.63 5.23
CA ILE A 30 3.71 1.08 3.85
C ILE A 30 2.79 2.25 3.61
N GLN A 31 3.08 3.01 2.57
CA GLN A 31 2.27 4.15 2.18
C GLN A 31 1.78 3.98 0.75
N ALA A 32 0.49 4.24 0.53
CA ALA A 32 -0.09 4.21 -0.79
C ALA A 32 0.19 5.54 -1.49
N ILE A 33 0.70 5.48 -2.69
CA ILE A 33 1.09 6.65 -3.48
C ILE A 33 0.30 6.67 -4.78
N CYS A 34 -0.19 7.83 -5.14
CA CYS A 34 -0.88 8.01 -6.41
C CYS A 34 0.11 7.84 -7.57
N PRO A 35 -0.19 6.98 -8.56
CA PRO A 35 0.72 6.75 -9.68
C PRO A 35 0.83 7.95 -10.63
N GLU A 36 -0.10 8.89 -10.53
CA GLU A 36 -0.12 10.05 -11.42
C GLU A 36 0.64 11.25 -10.84
N CYS A 37 0.35 11.60 -9.57
CA CYS A 37 0.93 12.79 -8.95
C CYS A 37 2.00 12.47 -7.91
N HIS A 38 2.21 11.20 -7.59
CA HIS A 38 3.18 10.72 -6.61
C HIS A 38 2.96 11.30 -5.21
N GLN A 39 1.72 11.61 -4.89
CA GLN A 39 1.35 12.12 -3.57
C GLN A 39 0.70 11.02 -2.73
N PRO A 40 0.80 11.10 -1.41
CA PRO A 40 0.16 10.11 -0.55
C PRO A 40 -1.35 10.06 -0.77
N LEU A 41 -1.87 8.85 -0.85
CA LEU A 41 -3.30 8.63 -0.98
C LEU A 41 -3.95 8.52 0.39
N GLU A 42 -5.20 8.97 0.48
CA GLU A 42 -6.00 8.74 1.67
C GLU A 42 -6.60 7.35 1.61
N VAL A 43 -6.45 6.60 2.71
CA VAL A 43 -6.99 5.25 2.81
C VAL A 43 -8.37 5.33 3.43
N LEU A 44 -9.38 4.90 2.68
CA LEU A 44 -10.77 4.87 3.13
C LEU A 44 -11.13 3.42 3.46
N LYS A 45 -11.43 3.16 4.73
CA LYS A 45 -11.83 1.83 5.17
C LYS A 45 -13.33 1.81 5.43
N ALA A 46 -14.02 0.88 4.78
CA ALA A 46 -15.45 0.70 4.98
C ALA A 46 -15.78 -0.78 4.91
N CYS A 47 -16.43 -1.31 5.94
CA CYS A 47 -17.00 -2.68 6.01
C CYS A 47 -16.25 -3.74 5.22
N GLY A 48 -14.98 -3.93 5.50
CA GLY A 48 -14.16 -4.95 4.83
C GLY A 48 -13.60 -4.55 3.47
N ALA A 49 -13.87 -3.33 3.02
CA ALA A 49 -13.30 -2.80 1.79
C ALA A 49 -12.30 -1.68 2.12
N VAL A 50 -11.24 -1.60 1.34
CA VAL A 50 -10.23 -0.54 1.47
C VAL A 50 -10.14 0.17 0.13
N ASP A 51 -10.38 1.48 0.14
CA ASP A 51 -10.28 2.31 -1.05
C ASP A 51 -9.17 3.33 -0.87
N PHE A 52 -8.57 3.73 -1.98
CA PHE A 52 -7.52 4.74 -1.99
C PHE A 52 -8.01 5.95 -2.76
N PHE A 53 -7.94 7.12 -2.13
CA PHE A 53 -8.47 8.34 -2.69
C PHE A 53 -7.35 9.37 -2.88
N CYS A 54 -7.21 9.88 -4.10
CA CYS A 54 -6.27 10.94 -4.39
C CYS A 54 -6.93 12.30 -4.17
N GLN A 55 -6.42 13.06 -3.21
CA GLN A 55 -6.95 14.38 -2.87
C GLN A 55 -6.55 15.47 -3.85
N HIS A 56 -5.73 15.14 -4.83
CA HIS A 56 -5.20 16.09 -5.81
C HIS A 56 -5.96 16.07 -7.15
N GLY A 57 -7.16 15.52 -7.15
CA GLY A 57 -8.02 15.58 -8.31
C GLY A 57 -8.14 14.31 -9.13
N HIS A 58 -7.42 13.24 -8.76
CA HIS A 58 -7.51 11.97 -9.48
C HIS A 58 -8.61 11.04 -8.97
N GLY A 59 -9.20 11.36 -7.83
CA GLY A 59 -10.31 10.60 -7.26
C GLY A 59 -9.88 9.23 -6.73
N LEU A 60 -10.77 8.27 -6.84
CA LEU A 60 -10.49 6.91 -6.37
C LEU A 60 -9.52 6.21 -7.30
N ILE A 61 -8.50 5.60 -6.69
CA ILE A 61 -7.47 4.87 -7.41
C ILE A 61 -7.64 3.38 -7.11
N SER A 62 -7.64 2.57 -8.16
CA SER A 62 -7.74 1.12 -8.00
C SER A 62 -6.50 0.58 -7.27
N LYS A 63 -6.72 -0.38 -6.38
CA LYS A 63 -5.63 -1.05 -5.67
C LYS A 63 -4.55 -1.58 -6.60
N LYS A 64 -4.92 -1.99 -7.80
CA LYS A 64 -3.98 -2.51 -8.79
C LYS A 64 -3.10 -1.42 -9.40
N ARG A 65 -3.55 -0.16 -9.34
CA ARG A 65 -2.82 0.98 -9.89
C ARG A 65 -2.03 1.74 -8.84
N VAL A 66 -2.36 1.54 -7.58
CA VAL A 66 -1.70 2.24 -6.46
C VAL A 66 -0.27 1.78 -6.35
N GLU A 67 0.65 2.72 -6.18
CA GLU A 67 2.03 2.42 -5.85
C GLU A 67 2.19 2.39 -4.34
N PHE A 68 2.92 1.41 -3.85
CA PHE A 68 3.21 1.30 -2.43
C PHE A 68 4.69 1.52 -2.19
N THR A 69 5.00 2.23 -1.13
CA THR A 69 6.37 2.46 -0.71
C THR A 69 6.52 2.12 0.78
N LEU A 70 7.67 1.63 1.15
CA LEU A 70 7.97 1.34 2.55
C LEU A 70 8.26 2.64 3.29
N LEU A 71 7.70 2.73 4.48
CA LEU A 71 7.96 3.87 5.36
C LEU A 71 9.23 3.66 6.19
#